data_91c191651ce03ec4ffa922ac4836c0da
#
_entry.id   91c191651ce03ec4ffa922ac4836c0da
#
_cell.length_a   1.000
_cell.length_b   1.000
_cell.length_c   1.000
_cell.angle_alpha   90.00
_cell.angle_beta   90.00
_cell.angle_gamma   90.00
#
_symmetry.space_group_name_H-M   'P 1'
#
loop_
_entity.id
_entity.type
_entity.pdbx_description
1 polymer ?
#
loop_
_entity_poly.entity_id
_entity_poly.type
_entity_poly.pdbx_seq_one_letter_code
_entity_poly.pdbx_strand_id
1 'polypeptide(L)'
;MTERLQKIIARAGICSRRAAEELLREGRVSVNGQTAQLGDSADMECDTIAVDGRSLAARPPVEVYVMLNKPRGYVTTMSDELGRKTAAELVADCGARVLPVGRLDKESEGLLLFTYDGALIQKLIHPKGEVDKVYRVTVRGALDGAAERLSALRDVEGEPTRAAQVKELRRGEKDALLQVVIHEGKNRQIRRMCRQCGLEVLRLQRVAEHTLTLGDLKVGQWRYLTAQEVQALKEGEKA
;
A
#
# COMPACT_ATOMS: atom_id res chain seq x y z
N MET A 1 -11.09 19.36 15.10
CA MET A 1 -10.63 18.04 15.66
C MET A 1 -9.14 18.03 15.92
N THR A 2 -8.74 17.72 17.16
CA THR A 2 -7.32 17.72 17.57
C THR A 2 -6.56 16.53 17.01
N GLU A 3 -5.44 16.76 16.31
CA GLU A 3 -4.56 15.73 15.74
C GLU A 3 -3.11 15.96 16.19
N ARG A 4 -2.30 14.88 16.18
CA ARG A 4 -0.85 14.97 16.45
C ARG A 4 -0.16 15.88 15.44
N LEU A 5 0.72 16.78 15.90
CA LEU A 5 1.39 17.78 15.06
C LEU A 5 2.17 17.14 13.90
N GLN A 6 2.90 16.04 14.12
CA GLN A 6 3.61 15.36 13.04
C GLN A 6 2.67 14.82 11.95
N LYS A 7 1.40 14.50 12.29
CA LYS A 7 0.40 14.09 11.31
C LYS A 7 -0.09 15.28 10.49
N ILE A 8 -0.34 16.42 11.17
CA ILE A 8 -0.76 17.68 10.55
C ILE A 8 0.32 18.19 9.59
N ILE A 9 1.58 18.29 10.03
CA ILE A 9 2.72 18.77 9.24
C ILE A 9 2.94 17.88 8.01
N ALA A 10 2.87 16.56 8.20
CA ALA A 10 2.97 15.63 7.09
C ALA A 10 1.81 15.80 6.11
N ARG A 11 0.56 15.91 6.57
CA ARG A 11 -0.63 16.15 5.74
C ARG A 11 -0.54 17.48 4.97
N ALA A 12 0.03 18.51 5.56
CA ALA A 12 0.31 19.77 4.89
C ALA A 12 1.40 19.68 3.80
N GLY A 13 2.02 18.51 3.62
CA GLY A 13 3.01 18.27 2.56
C GLY A 13 4.42 18.78 2.86
N ILE A 14 4.69 19.28 4.08
CA ILE A 14 5.99 19.84 4.45
C ILE A 14 7.09 18.77 4.44
N CYS A 15 6.88 17.65 5.16
CA CYS A 15 7.85 16.56 5.24
C CYS A 15 7.17 15.23 5.62
N SER A 16 7.93 14.16 5.85
CA SER A 16 7.41 12.91 6.39
C SER A 16 7.05 13.07 7.88
N ARG A 17 6.22 12.15 8.43
CA ARG A 17 5.89 12.17 9.88
C ARG A 17 7.13 12.06 10.76
N ARG A 18 8.11 11.22 10.39
CA ARG A 18 9.38 11.09 11.12
C ARG A 18 10.22 12.37 11.05
N ALA A 19 10.33 12.99 9.88
CA ALA A 19 11.01 14.27 9.75
C ALA A 19 10.28 15.39 10.52
N ALA A 20 8.94 15.36 10.60
CA ALA A 20 8.18 16.29 11.44
C ALA A 20 8.45 16.08 12.94
N GLU A 21 8.70 14.84 13.38
CA GLU A 21 9.10 14.54 14.75
C GLU A 21 10.51 15.12 15.06
N GLU A 22 11.43 15.11 14.09
CA GLU A 22 12.73 15.79 14.25
C GLU A 22 12.57 17.31 14.32
N LEU A 23 11.74 17.92 13.46
CA LEU A 23 11.44 19.34 13.55
C LEU A 23 10.85 19.74 14.90
N LEU A 24 10.02 18.89 15.50
CA LEU A 24 9.48 19.12 16.86
C LEU A 24 10.59 19.03 17.92
N ARG A 25 11.50 18.04 17.84
CA ARG A 25 12.64 17.92 18.77
C ARG A 25 13.61 19.10 18.66
N GLU A 26 13.78 19.64 17.45
CA GLU A 26 14.63 20.80 17.18
C GLU A 26 13.95 22.15 17.58
N GLY A 27 12.72 22.13 18.08
CA GLY A 27 11.99 23.34 18.46
C GLY A 27 11.55 24.24 17.29
N ARG A 28 11.51 23.70 16.08
CA ARG A 28 11.21 24.42 14.83
C ARG A 28 9.71 24.48 14.51
N VAL A 29 8.88 23.93 15.38
CA VAL A 29 7.41 23.95 15.25
C VAL A 29 6.83 24.78 16.37
N SER A 30 5.85 25.63 16.05
CA SER A 30 5.10 26.39 17.04
C SER A 30 3.59 26.25 16.83
N VAL A 31 2.84 26.32 17.92
CA VAL A 31 1.38 26.39 17.96
C VAL A 31 0.98 27.65 18.71
N ASN A 32 0.22 28.54 18.06
CA ASN A 32 -0.20 29.81 18.62
C ASN A 32 0.98 30.68 19.15
N GLY A 33 2.13 30.60 18.46
CA GLY A 33 3.34 31.33 18.82
C GLY A 33 4.19 30.67 19.90
N GLN A 34 3.77 29.57 20.50
CA GLN A 34 4.56 28.82 21.51
C GLN A 34 5.23 27.61 20.86
N THR A 35 6.50 27.36 21.21
CA THR A 35 7.25 26.20 20.72
C THR A 35 6.58 24.91 21.16
N ALA A 36 6.27 24.08 20.19
CA ALA A 36 5.63 22.78 20.40
C ALA A 36 6.65 21.66 20.65
N GLN A 37 6.25 20.63 21.37
CA GLN A 37 7.07 19.46 21.70
C GLN A 37 6.57 18.20 21.02
N LEU A 38 7.45 17.17 20.99
CA LEU A 38 7.06 15.84 20.50
C LEU A 38 5.91 15.28 21.34
N GLY A 39 4.84 14.90 20.67
CA GLY A 39 3.63 14.38 21.33
C GLY A 39 2.50 15.41 21.43
N ASP A 40 2.76 16.66 21.14
CA ASP A 40 1.73 17.70 21.12
C ASP A 40 0.73 17.47 19.97
N SER A 41 -0.44 18.03 20.16
CA SER A 41 -1.57 17.96 19.22
C SER A 41 -2.17 19.35 19.06
N ALA A 42 -2.76 19.63 17.90
CA ALA A 42 -3.43 20.89 17.62
C ALA A 42 -4.65 20.66 16.72
N ASP A 43 -5.50 21.66 16.66
CA ASP A 43 -6.66 21.70 15.77
C ASP A 43 -6.44 22.73 14.66
N MET A 44 -6.28 22.27 13.42
CA MET A 44 -6.06 23.14 12.24
C MET A 44 -7.18 24.19 12.02
N GLU A 45 -8.36 23.99 12.59
CA GLU A 45 -9.48 24.95 12.47
C GLU A 45 -9.37 26.11 13.46
N CYS A 46 -8.70 25.88 14.60
CA CYS A 46 -8.63 26.84 15.71
C CYS A 46 -7.21 27.33 15.99
N ASP A 47 -6.19 26.50 15.70
CA ASP A 47 -4.81 26.78 16.06
C ASP A 47 -3.99 27.23 14.86
N THR A 48 -3.13 28.22 15.08
CA THR A 48 -2.11 28.64 14.12
C THR A 48 -0.85 27.81 14.33
N ILE A 49 -0.59 26.92 13.38
CA ILE A 49 0.61 26.04 13.41
C ILE A 49 1.64 26.61 12.44
N ALA A 50 2.88 26.76 12.89
CA ALA A 50 3.99 27.21 12.04
C ALA A 50 5.18 26.27 12.10
N VAL A 51 5.88 26.13 10.97
CA VAL A 51 7.16 25.44 10.84
C VAL A 51 8.18 26.43 10.31
N ASP A 52 9.31 26.57 10.97
CA ASP A 52 10.33 27.57 10.68
C ASP A 52 9.77 28.98 10.51
N GLY A 53 8.81 29.36 11.38
CA GLY A 53 8.13 30.64 11.36
C GLY A 53 7.11 30.84 10.23
N ARG A 54 6.91 29.85 9.37
CA ARG A 54 5.90 29.89 8.28
C ARG A 54 4.64 29.16 8.70
N SER A 55 3.52 29.87 8.76
CA SER A 55 2.22 29.27 9.08
C SER A 55 1.81 28.22 8.05
N LEU A 56 1.31 27.10 8.54
CA LEU A 56 0.68 26.09 7.70
C LEU A 56 -0.65 26.62 7.19
N ALA A 57 -0.84 26.62 5.87
CA ALA A 57 -2.14 26.97 5.31
C ALA A 57 -3.17 25.87 5.63
N ALA A 58 -4.35 26.30 6.08
CA ALA A 58 -5.50 25.40 6.35
C ALA A 58 -6.13 24.80 5.06
N ARG A 59 -5.41 24.72 3.95
CA ARG A 59 -5.93 24.08 2.75
C ARG A 59 -5.82 22.56 2.91
N PRO A 60 -6.95 21.84 2.91
CA PRO A 60 -6.88 20.40 2.80
C PRO A 60 -6.12 20.05 1.50
N PRO A 61 -5.17 19.11 1.53
CA PRO A 61 -4.52 18.66 0.32
C PRO A 61 -5.59 18.13 -0.64
N VAL A 62 -5.40 18.37 -1.92
CA VAL A 62 -6.27 17.77 -2.96
C VAL A 62 -6.18 16.26 -2.78
N GLU A 63 -7.31 15.64 -2.46
CA GLU A 63 -7.37 14.18 -2.30
C GLU A 63 -7.23 13.53 -3.67
N VAL A 64 -6.07 12.97 -3.93
CA VAL A 64 -5.75 12.26 -5.17
C VAL A 64 -5.62 10.77 -4.87
N TYR A 65 -6.25 9.97 -5.70
CA TYR A 65 -6.25 8.52 -5.63
C TYR A 65 -5.78 7.97 -6.97
N VAL A 66 -4.67 7.25 -6.96
CA VAL A 66 -3.98 6.76 -8.15
C VAL A 66 -3.82 5.26 -8.07
N MET A 67 -4.21 4.55 -9.13
CA MET A 67 -3.92 3.14 -9.32
C MET A 67 -2.78 2.99 -10.33
N LEU A 68 -1.70 2.35 -9.92
CA LEU A 68 -0.55 2.01 -10.74
C LEU A 68 -0.56 0.51 -11.06
N ASN A 69 -0.30 0.14 -12.31
CA ASN A 69 0.14 -1.22 -12.64
C ASN A 69 1.67 -1.29 -12.47
N LYS A 70 2.11 -1.57 -11.25
CA LYS A 70 3.53 -1.59 -10.89
C LYS A 70 4.28 -2.66 -11.69
N PRO A 71 5.35 -2.32 -12.42
CA PRO A 71 6.21 -3.31 -13.06
C PRO A 71 7.11 -4.04 -12.06
N ARG A 72 7.66 -5.19 -12.45
CA ARG A 72 8.76 -5.85 -11.74
C ARG A 72 10.01 -4.96 -11.78
N GLY A 73 10.90 -5.14 -10.79
CA GLY A 73 12.16 -4.39 -10.71
C GLY A 73 12.07 -3.08 -9.93
N TYR A 74 10.87 -2.59 -9.61
CA TYR A 74 10.64 -1.37 -8.83
C TYR A 74 10.35 -1.71 -7.37
N VAL A 75 11.00 -1.00 -6.44
CA VAL A 75 10.72 -1.11 -5.00
C VAL A 75 9.58 -0.19 -4.61
N THR A 76 8.73 -0.63 -3.66
CA THR A 76 7.63 0.20 -3.15
C THR A 76 8.14 1.06 -2.00
N THR A 77 8.67 2.21 -2.31
CA THR A 77 9.13 3.25 -1.37
C THR A 77 9.00 4.62 -2.01
N MET A 78 9.01 5.68 -1.19
CA MET A 78 9.03 7.07 -1.64
C MET A 78 10.45 7.55 -1.97
N SER A 79 11.47 6.96 -1.35
CA SER A 79 12.88 7.21 -1.62
C SER A 79 13.67 5.93 -1.39
N ASP A 80 14.80 5.80 -2.07
CA ASP A 80 15.66 4.64 -1.94
C ASP A 80 17.13 5.07 -1.87
N GLU A 81 17.77 4.80 -0.75
CA GLU A 81 19.17 5.17 -0.49
C GLU A 81 20.16 4.36 -1.35
N LEU A 82 19.72 3.22 -1.89
CA LEU A 82 20.54 2.36 -2.74
C LEU A 82 20.40 2.71 -4.23
N GLY A 83 19.68 3.77 -4.60
CA GLY A 83 19.50 4.21 -5.97
C GLY A 83 18.68 3.25 -6.86
N ARG A 84 17.88 2.36 -6.26
CA ARG A 84 17.00 1.46 -7.01
C ARG A 84 15.77 2.22 -7.53
N LYS A 85 15.27 1.83 -8.68
CA LYS A 85 14.02 2.37 -9.24
C LYS A 85 12.86 2.20 -8.26
N THR A 86 12.12 3.27 -7.99
CA THR A 86 11.01 3.26 -7.04
C THR A 86 9.65 3.33 -7.74
N ALA A 87 8.63 2.75 -7.13
CA ALA A 87 7.26 2.85 -7.63
C ALA A 87 6.72 4.30 -7.55
N ALA A 88 7.28 5.13 -6.66
CA ALA A 88 6.92 6.54 -6.54
C ALA A 88 7.32 7.36 -7.77
N GLU A 89 8.45 7.03 -8.42
CA GLU A 89 8.88 7.68 -9.67
C GLU A 89 7.86 7.54 -10.79
N LEU A 90 7.15 6.40 -10.85
CA LEU A 90 6.16 6.12 -11.89
C LEU A 90 4.87 6.92 -11.76
N VAL A 91 4.62 7.54 -10.62
CA VAL A 91 3.44 8.36 -10.33
C VAL A 91 3.81 9.80 -9.98
N ALA A 92 5.06 10.21 -10.22
CA ALA A 92 5.56 11.54 -9.84
C ALA A 92 4.81 12.70 -10.55
N ASP A 93 4.27 12.44 -11.72
CA ASP A 93 3.51 13.36 -12.54
C ASP A 93 2.00 13.42 -12.23
N CYS A 94 1.54 12.76 -11.17
CA CYS A 94 0.12 12.75 -10.77
C CYS A 94 -0.38 14.09 -10.16
N GLY A 95 0.41 15.15 -10.22
CA GLY A 95 0.01 16.50 -9.79
C GLY A 95 -0.22 16.70 -8.31
N ALA A 96 0.04 15.67 -7.48
CA ALA A 96 -0.10 15.74 -6.02
C ALA A 96 0.91 14.83 -5.32
N ARG A 97 1.18 15.13 -4.06
CA ARG A 97 1.95 14.22 -3.22
C ARG A 97 1.07 13.02 -2.84
N VAL A 98 1.52 11.82 -3.18
CA VAL A 98 0.83 10.57 -2.84
C VAL A 98 1.77 9.60 -2.16
N LEU A 99 1.23 8.68 -1.37
CA LEU A 99 1.95 7.61 -0.67
C LEU A 99 1.40 6.26 -1.12
N PRO A 100 2.24 5.22 -1.23
CA PRO A 100 1.74 3.89 -1.56
C PRO A 100 0.89 3.32 -0.43
N VAL A 101 -0.24 2.72 -0.79
CA VAL A 101 -1.12 1.99 0.12
C VAL A 101 -0.65 0.54 0.17
N GLY A 102 0.05 0.19 1.23
CA GLY A 102 0.73 -1.09 1.32
C GLY A 102 1.94 -1.19 0.40
N ARG A 103 2.37 -2.41 0.13
CA ARG A 103 3.58 -2.66 -0.66
C ARG A 103 3.43 -3.88 -1.56
N LEU A 104 4.12 -3.83 -2.70
CA LEU A 104 4.49 -4.97 -3.52
C LEU A 104 6.01 -5.09 -3.53
N ASP A 105 6.52 -6.32 -3.40
CA ASP A 105 7.96 -6.59 -3.48
C ASP A 105 8.52 -6.17 -4.84
N LYS A 106 9.85 -5.99 -4.93
CA LYS A 106 10.56 -5.68 -6.18
C LYS A 106 10.23 -6.68 -7.31
N GLU A 107 10.12 -7.97 -6.94
CA GLU A 107 9.85 -9.07 -7.89
C GLU A 107 8.34 -9.29 -8.14
N SER A 108 7.46 -8.52 -7.51
CA SER A 108 6.01 -8.58 -7.69
C SER A 108 5.53 -7.43 -8.54
N GLU A 109 4.43 -7.62 -9.24
CA GLU A 109 3.84 -6.64 -10.15
C GLU A 109 2.34 -6.48 -9.95
N GLY A 110 1.74 -5.54 -10.64
CA GLY A 110 0.28 -5.35 -10.70
C GLY A 110 -0.22 -4.17 -9.88
N LEU A 111 -1.46 -4.24 -9.43
CA LEU A 111 -2.19 -3.16 -8.80
C LEU A 111 -1.49 -2.66 -7.53
N LEU A 112 -1.12 -1.40 -7.53
CA LEU A 112 -0.62 -0.68 -6.37
C LEU A 112 -1.34 0.68 -6.29
N LEU A 113 -2.02 0.89 -5.18
CA LEU A 113 -2.76 2.13 -4.93
C LEU A 113 -1.84 3.17 -4.28
N PHE A 114 -2.03 4.44 -4.66
CA PHE A 114 -1.37 5.58 -4.04
C PHE A 114 -2.42 6.63 -3.67
N THR A 115 -2.29 7.21 -2.49
CA THR A 115 -3.09 8.35 -2.04
C THR A 115 -2.41 9.05 -0.87
N TYR A 116 -2.90 10.21 -0.49
CA TYR A 116 -2.50 10.89 0.75
C TYR A 116 -3.59 10.82 1.84
N ASP A 117 -4.74 10.19 1.56
CA ASP A 117 -5.81 9.95 2.53
C ASP A 117 -5.36 8.92 3.58
N GLY A 118 -4.86 9.42 4.71
CA GLY A 118 -4.33 8.58 5.79
C GLY A 118 -5.38 7.67 6.45
N ALA A 119 -6.67 8.04 6.41
CA ALA A 119 -7.75 7.21 6.93
C ALA A 119 -7.98 6.01 6.03
N LEU A 120 -8.04 6.23 4.71
CA LEU A 120 -8.16 5.16 3.73
C LEU A 120 -6.92 4.25 3.72
N ILE A 121 -5.71 4.83 3.78
CA ILE A 121 -4.47 4.04 3.90
C ILE A 121 -4.58 3.10 5.09
N GLN A 122 -4.91 3.62 6.28
CA GLN A 122 -5.03 2.80 7.48
C GLN A 122 -6.09 1.71 7.34
N LYS A 123 -7.25 2.03 6.78
CA LYS A 123 -8.33 1.06 6.53
C LYS A 123 -7.87 -0.10 5.66
N LEU A 124 -7.18 0.18 4.55
CA LEU A 124 -6.79 -0.83 3.57
C LEU A 124 -5.57 -1.68 3.98
N ILE A 125 -4.64 -1.14 4.79
CA ILE A 125 -3.44 -1.88 5.23
C ILE A 125 -3.59 -2.56 6.58
N HIS A 126 -4.59 -2.16 7.39
CA HIS A 126 -4.73 -2.69 8.74
C HIS A 126 -5.15 -4.18 8.71
N PRO A 127 -4.48 -5.07 9.47
CA PRO A 127 -4.76 -6.51 9.44
C PRO A 127 -6.20 -6.91 9.79
N LYS A 128 -6.91 -6.06 10.57
CA LYS A 128 -8.32 -6.26 10.93
C LYS A 128 -9.29 -5.90 9.80
N GLY A 129 -8.82 -5.19 8.76
CA GLY A 129 -9.69 -4.73 7.65
C GLY A 129 -10.12 -5.85 6.70
N GLU A 130 -9.50 -7.02 6.80
CA GLU A 130 -9.82 -8.21 5.97
C GLU A 130 -9.94 -7.92 4.47
N VAL A 131 -9.11 -7.00 3.98
CA VAL A 131 -9.14 -6.58 2.59
C VAL A 131 -8.65 -7.68 1.67
N ASP A 132 -9.51 -8.13 0.78
CA ASP A 132 -9.18 -9.14 -0.23
C ASP A 132 -8.09 -8.63 -1.17
N LYS A 133 -7.06 -9.43 -1.36
CA LYS A 133 -6.01 -9.21 -2.35
C LYS A 133 -5.95 -10.41 -3.25
N VAL A 134 -6.25 -10.20 -4.54
CA VAL A 134 -6.30 -11.26 -5.54
C VAL A 134 -5.05 -11.24 -6.40
N TYR A 135 -4.39 -12.38 -6.46
CA TYR A 135 -3.16 -12.54 -7.24
C TYR A 135 -3.32 -13.59 -8.33
N ARG A 136 -2.71 -13.34 -9.48
CA ARG A 136 -2.36 -14.35 -10.48
C ARG A 136 -0.93 -14.78 -10.24
N VAL A 137 -0.72 -16.08 -10.03
CA VAL A 137 0.58 -16.64 -9.66
C VAL A 137 0.93 -17.74 -10.66
N THR A 138 1.97 -17.52 -11.46
CA THR A 138 2.53 -18.59 -12.29
C THR A 138 3.56 -19.34 -11.47
N VAL A 139 3.38 -20.65 -11.36
CA VAL A 139 4.22 -21.54 -10.55
C VAL A 139 4.73 -22.71 -11.36
N ARG A 140 5.86 -23.30 -10.95
CA ARG A 140 6.38 -24.59 -11.41
C ARG A 140 6.78 -25.46 -10.22
N GLY A 141 6.99 -26.75 -10.43
CA GLY A 141 7.41 -27.71 -9.39
C GLY A 141 6.34 -28.74 -9.11
N ALA A 142 6.02 -29.00 -7.84
CA ALA A 142 5.03 -30.01 -7.42
C ALA A 142 3.59 -29.51 -7.70
N LEU A 143 3.17 -29.59 -8.96
CA LEU A 143 1.91 -28.99 -9.42
C LEU A 143 0.66 -29.77 -8.98
N ASP A 144 0.72 -31.10 -8.84
CA ASP A 144 -0.46 -31.92 -8.51
C ASP A 144 -0.99 -31.60 -7.13
N GLY A 145 -2.28 -31.29 -7.03
CA GLY A 145 -2.93 -30.87 -5.79
C GLY A 145 -2.37 -29.57 -5.21
N ALA A 146 -1.73 -28.72 -6.01
CA ALA A 146 -1.08 -27.49 -5.55
C ALA A 146 -2.09 -26.50 -4.93
N ALA A 147 -3.28 -26.34 -5.55
CA ALA A 147 -4.29 -25.43 -5.06
C ALA A 147 -4.83 -25.87 -3.68
N GLU A 148 -5.08 -27.16 -3.51
CA GLU A 148 -5.55 -27.77 -2.27
C GLU A 148 -4.51 -27.63 -1.15
N ARG A 149 -3.22 -27.97 -1.45
CA ARG A 149 -2.15 -27.81 -0.46
C ARG A 149 -1.97 -26.36 -0.01
N LEU A 150 -1.97 -25.40 -0.95
CA LEU A 150 -1.86 -23.99 -0.62
C LEU A 150 -3.06 -23.50 0.21
N SER A 151 -4.29 -23.94 -0.12
CA SER A 151 -5.51 -23.57 0.62
C SER A 151 -5.56 -24.18 2.01
N ALA A 152 -4.91 -25.32 2.21
CA ALA A 152 -4.87 -26.00 3.49
C ALA A 152 -3.89 -25.41 4.49
N LEU A 153 -2.95 -24.53 4.06
CA LEU A 153 -1.97 -23.93 4.96
C LEU A 153 -2.64 -23.07 6.03
N ARG A 154 -2.21 -23.26 7.27
CA ARG A 154 -2.59 -22.45 8.45
C ARG A 154 -1.37 -21.91 9.17
N ASP A 155 -0.20 -22.31 8.72
CA ASP A 155 1.11 -21.86 9.17
C ASP A 155 2.05 -21.77 7.97
N VAL A 156 2.87 -20.74 7.93
CA VAL A 156 3.88 -20.54 6.91
C VAL A 156 5.22 -20.26 7.59
N GLU A 157 6.09 -21.26 7.58
CA GLU A 157 7.43 -21.17 8.17
C GLU A 157 7.41 -20.76 9.65
N GLY A 158 6.48 -21.34 10.44
CA GLY A 158 6.32 -21.06 11.88
C GLY A 158 5.46 -19.83 12.20
N GLU A 159 4.92 -19.15 11.19
CA GLU A 159 4.00 -18.03 11.40
C GLU A 159 2.56 -18.46 11.09
N PRO A 160 1.61 -18.41 12.07
CA PRO A 160 0.20 -18.66 11.82
C PRO A 160 -0.31 -17.80 10.66
N THR A 161 -1.05 -18.38 9.72
CA THR A 161 -1.60 -17.68 8.55
C THR A 161 -3.09 -17.96 8.42
N ARG A 162 -3.83 -16.98 7.87
CA ARG A 162 -5.22 -17.21 7.49
C ARG A 162 -5.28 -18.08 6.24
N ALA A 163 -6.37 -18.83 6.11
CA ALA A 163 -6.63 -19.63 4.92
C ALA A 163 -6.62 -18.75 3.67
N ALA A 164 -5.85 -19.13 2.66
CA ALA A 164 -5.95 -18.56 1.34
C ALA A 164 -7.02 -19.32 0.54
N GLN A 165 -7.75 -18.61 -0.32
CA GLN A 165 -8.55 -19.27 -1.35
C GLN A 165 -7.69 -19.41 -2.60
N VAL A 166 -7.50 -20.65 -3.07
CA VAL A 166 -6.66 -20.91 -4.24
C VAL A 166 -7.44 -21.70 -5.27
N LYS A 167 -7.36 -21.23 -6.52
CA LYS A 167 -7.97 -21.90 -7.67
C LYS A 167 -6.96 -22.03 -8.79
N GLU A 168 -6.85 -23.21 -9.39
CA GLU A 168 -6.10 -23.38 -10.61
C GLU A 168 -6.89 -22.84 -11.79
N LEU A 169 -6.31 -21.87 -12.51
CA LEU A 169 -6.91 -21.26 -13.69
C LEU A 169 -6.48 -21.95 -14.98
N ARG A 170 -5.24 -22.42 -15.02
CA ARG A 170 -4.67 -23.10 -16.18
C ARG A 170 -3.55 -24.03 -15.74
N ARG A 171 -3.48 -25.19 -16.38
CA ARG A 171 -2.38 -26.14 -16.24
C ARG A 171 -1.63 -26.23 -17.56
N GLY A 172 -0.31 -26.03 -17.55
CA GLY A 172 0.62 -26.34 -18.62
C GLY A 172 1.41 -27.62 -18.32
N GLU A 173 2.33 -27.99 -19.19
CA GLU A 173 3.18 -29.17 -18.98
C GLU A 173 4.17 -28.97 -17.82
N LYS A 174 4.74 -27.77 -17.66
CA LYS A 174 5.80 -27.46 -16.69
C LYS A 174 5.42 -26.36 -15.70
N ASP A 175 4.30 -25.71 -15.92
CA ASP A 175 3.80 -24.59 -15.07
C ASP A 175 2.29 -24.67 -14.85
N ALA A 176 1.82 -23.93 -13.87
CA ALA A 176 0.39 -23.68 -13.67
C ALA A 176 0.15 -22.21 -13.34
N LEU A 177 -0.99 -21.70 -13.76
CA LEU A 177 -1.49 -20.39 -13.35
C LEU A 177 -2.53 -20.57 -12.27
N LEU A 178 -2.25 -20.04 -11.08
CA LEU A 178 -3.14 -20.05 -9.93
C LEU A 178 -3.73 -18.67 -9.69
N GLN A 179 -4.98 -18.61 -9.27
CA GLN A 179 -5.55 -17.46 -8.58
C GLN A 179 -5.43 -17.69 -7.07
N VAL A 180 -4.84 -16.75 -6.37
CA VAL A 180 -4.67 -16.81 -4.92
C VAL A 180 -5.31 -15.57 -4.31
N VAL A 181 -6.26 -15.75 -3.40
CA VAL A 181 -6.89 -14.69 -2.61
C VAL A 181 -6.41 -14.80 -1.17
N ILE A 182 -5.86 -13.70 -0.66
CA ILE A 182 -5.44 -13.57 0.74
C ILE A 182 -6.05 -12.31 1.36
N HIS A 183 -6.30 -12.35 2.68
CA HIS A 183 -6.89 -11.24 3.46
C HIS A 183 -5.85 -10.52 4.32
N GLU A 184 -4.61 -10.93 4.26
CA GLU A 184 -3.47 -10.38 4.99
C GLU A 184 -2.33 -10.06 4.00
N GLY A 185 -1.23 -9.48 4.46
CA GLY A 185 -0.12 -9.10 3.59
C GLY A 185 1.22 -9.26 4.29
N LYS A 186 1.50 -10.46 4.83
CA LYS A 186 2.77 -10.75 5.48
C LYS A 186 3.91 -10.70 4.47
N ASN A 187 5.12 -10.46 4.98
CA ASN A 187 6.30 -10.36 4.11
C ASN A 187 6.42 -11.60 3.23
N ARG A 188 6.41 -11.39 1.90
CA ARG A 188 6.56 -12.40 0.85
C ARG A 188 5.66 -13.64 1.04
N GLN A 189 4.48 -13.48 1.63
CA GLN A 189 3.59 -14.55 2.08
C GLN A 189 3.33 -15.60 0.99
N ILE A 190 2.82 -15.23 -0.17
CA ILE A 190 2.50 -16.18 -1.26
C ILE A 190 3.74 -16.94 -1.73
N ARG A 191 4.91 -16.28 -1.80
CA ARG A 191 6.17 -16.94 -2.20
C ARG A 191 6.64 -17.95 -1.16
N ARG A 192 6.45 -17.65 0.14
CA ARG A 192 6.74 -18.57 1.24
C ARG A 192 5.78 -19.76 1.23
N MET A 193 4.48 -19.51 1.05
CA MET A 193 3.46 -20.56 0.90
C MET A 193 3.79 -21.51 -0.25
N CYS A 194 4.09 -20.96 -1.43
CA CYS A 194 4.47 -21.75 -2.59
C CYS A 194 5.72 -22.61 -2.31
N ARG A 195 6.78 -22.03 -1.74
CA ARG A 195 8.00 -22.75 -1.37
C ARG A 195 7.72 -23.91 -0.43
N GLN A 196 6.90 -23.70 0.61
CA GLN A 196 6.52 -24.75 1.57
C GLN A 196 5.73 -25.89 0.90
N CYS A 197 5.01 -25.61 -0.19
CA CYS A 197 4.31 -26.60 -1.00
C CYS A 197 5.14 -27.19 -2.15
N GLY A 198 6.45 -26.95 -2.20
CA GLY A 198 7.33 -27.46 -3.27
C GLY A 198 7.15 -26.77 -4.62
N LEU A 199 6.68 -25.50 -4.61
CA LEU A 199 6.43 -24.69 -5.79
C LEU A 199 7.40 -23.50 -5.86
N GLU A 200 7.88 -23.20 -7.07
CA GLU A 200 8.61 -21.99 -7.38
C GLU A 200 7.70 -20.99 -8.08
N VAL A 201 7.69 -19.74 -7.60
CA VAL A 201 6.90 -18.66 -8.19
C VAL A 201 7.70 -17.99 -9.30
N LEU A 202 7.26 -18.18 -10.54
CA LEU A 202 7.83 -17.55 -11.74
C LEU A 202 7.33 -16.12 -11.93
N ARG A 203 6.01 -15.89 -11.70
CA ARG A 203 5.36 -14.57 -11.81
C ARG A 203 4.33 -14.39 -10.69
N LEU A 204 4.29 -13.21 -10.10
CA LEU A 204 3.33 -12.86 -9.07
C LEU A 204 2.75 -11.47 -9.39
N GLN A 205 1.47 -11.43 -9.76
CA GLN A 205 0.77 -10.22 -10.14
C GLN A 205 -0.46 -10.02 -9.28
N ARG A 206 -0.56 -8.89 -8.58
CA ARG A 206 -1.80 -8.49 -7.91
C ARG A 206 -2.75 -7.91 -8.94
N VAL A 207 -3.90 -8.56 -9.16
CA VAL A 207 -4.89 -8.17 -10.17
C VAL A 207 -6.09 -7.47 -9.58
N ALA A 208 -6.34 -7.63 -8.27
CA ALA A 208 -7.38 -6.90 -7.56
C ALA A 208 -7.00 -6.68 -6.09
N GLU A 209 -7.53 -5.61 -5.51
CA GLU A 209 -7.45 -5.29 -4.09
C GLU A 209 -8.73 -4.57 -3.66
N HIS A 210 -9.42 -5.11 -2.64
CA HIS A 210 -10.74 -4.65 -2.22
C HIS A 210 -11.73 -4.68 -3.40
N THR A 211 -12.35 -3.55 -3.74
CA THR A 211 -13.27 -3.37 -4.87
C THR A 211 -12.58 -3.06 -6.19
N LEU A 212 -11.27 -2.77 -6.16
CA LEU A 212 -10.53 -2.37 -7.35
C LEU A 212 -10.02 -3.57 -8.13
N THR A 213 -10.12 -3.48 -9.43
CA THR A 213 -9.50 -4.41 -10.37
C THR A 213 -8.51 -3.69 -11.28
N LEU A 214 -7.42 -4.38 -11.63
CA LEU A 214 -6.40 -3.81 -12.51
C LEU A 214 -6.92 -3.51 -13.92
N GLY A 215 -7.87 -4.33 -14.41
CA GLY A 215 -8.44 -4.19 -15.76
C GLY A 215 -7.36 -4.21 -16.84
N ASP A 216 -7.53 -3.34 -17.83
CA ASP A 216 -6.66 -3.21 -19.01
C ASP A 216 -5.51 -2.20 -18.82
N LEU A 217 -5.27 -1.73 -17.58
CA LEU A 217 -4.19 -0.80 -17.30
C LEU A 217 -2.84 -1.44 -17.63
N LYS A 218 -2.09 -0.87 -18.58
CA LYS A 218 -0.83 -1.42 -19.05
C LYS A 218 0.26 -1.35 -17.97
N VAL A 219 1.20 -2.27 -18.02
CA VAL A 219 2.33 -2.31 -17.09
C VAL A 219 3.12 -0.99 -17.13
N GLY A 220 3.41 -0.43 -15.96
CA GLY A 220 4.09 0.85 -15.80
C GLY A 220 3.18 2.07 -15.93
N GLN A 221 1.94 1.90 -16.34
CA GLN A 221 0.97 3.00 -16.41
C GLN A 221 0.17 3.13 -15.12
N TRP A 222 -0.28 4.35 -14.89
CA TRP A 222 -1.19 4.68 -13.79
C TRP A 222 -2.42 5.45 -14.31
N ARG A 223 -3.48 5.48 -13.52
CA ARG A 223 -4.65 6.33 -13.72
C ARG A 223 -5.21 6.82 -12.40
N TYR A 224 -5.96 7.89 -12.44
CA TYR A 224 -6.80 8.26 -11.31
C TYR A 224 -7.91 7.24 -11.10
N LEU A 225 -8.35 7.10 -9.85
CA LEU A 225 -9.59 6.41 -9.54
C LEU A 225 -10.78 7.30 -9.90
N THR A 226 -11.88 6.69 -10.32
CA THR A 226 -13.16 7.39 -10.47
C THR A 226 -13.77 7.70 -9.10
N ALA A 227 -14.70 8.67 -9.05
CA ALA A 227 -15.41 9.00 -7.81
C ALA A 227 -16.14 7.77 -7.22
N GLN A 228 -16.70 6.92 -8.07
CA GLN A 228 -17.37 5.68 -7.65
C GLN A 228 -16.38 4.68 -7.02
N GLU A 229 -15.19 4.48 -7.62
CA GLU A 229 -14.15 3.61 -7.05
C GLU A 229 -13.67 4.12 -5.69
N VAL A 230 -13.49 5.44 -5.54
CA VAL A 230 -13.09 6.06 -4.27
C VAL A 230 -14.18 5.86 -3.21
N GLN A 231 -15.44 6.07 -3.57
CA GLN A 231 -16.56 5.88 -2.67
C GLN A 231 -16.66 4.42 -2.21
N ALA A 232 -16.60 3.46 -3.13
CA ALA A 232 -16.63 2.03 -2.82
C ALA A 232 -15.48 1.61 -1.87
N LEU A 233 -14.27 2.17 -2.05
CA LEU A 233 -13.16 1.95 -1.12
C LEU A 233 -13.42 2.52 0.28
N LYS A 234 -14.04 3.71 0.36
CA LYS A 234 -14.34 4.39 1.63
C LYS A 234 -15.48 3.71 2.38
N GLU A 235 -16.50 3.24 1.70
CA GLU A 235 -17.68 2.60 2.30
C GLU A 235 -17.41 1.14 2.69
N GLY A 236 -16.53 0.46 1.99
CA GLY A 236 -16.19 -0.95 2.25
C GLY A 236 -17.19 -1.94 1.68
N GLU A 237 -18.10 -1.50 0.80
CA GLU A 237 -19.02 -2.38 0.11
C GLU A 237 -18.26 -3.22 -0.92
N LYS A 238 -18.38 -4.56 -0.80
CA LYS A 238 -17.97 -5.48 -1.87
C LYS A 238 -19.00 -5.34 -2.99
N ALA A 239 -18.57 -4.92 -4.17
CA ALA A 239 -19.39 -4.93 -5.37
C ALA A 239 -19.77 -6.38 -5.76
#